data_5a71a8c57dc58b5c6a917d5c18016d3e
#
_entry.id   5a71a8c57dc58b5c6a917d5c18016d3e
#
_cell.length_a   1.000
_cell.length_b   1.000
_cell.length_c   1.000
_cell.angle_alpha   90.00
_cell.angle_beta   90.00
_cell.angle_gamma   90.00
#
_symmetry.space_group_name_H-M   'P 1'
#
loop_
_entity.id
_entity.type
_entity.pdbx_description
1 polymer ?
#
loop_
_entity_poly.entity_id
_entity_poly.type
_entity_poly.pdbx_seq_one_letter_code
_entity_poly.pdbx_strand_id
1 'polypeptide(L)'
;MVRPARNLRILTWHVHGNYLYYLSHVPHELWLVTDAQRSPHHSGRSGTLPWHANVHEVPVDQVRNADFDVVLFQSRTAWEDEQYRHLSLAQQRGPRIYLEHDPPQQHPTDTHHWMDDPEVLLVHVTPFNALMWDNGHVPVRVIEHGVRLLREVRWHGDLQRGLVAVNNIDRRGRRLGADIYRAVAQQLPLTLVGLGSERCGGEGPVANDQLPERMAAHRFFFNPIRYTSLGLAVIEAMMVGAPVVALASTELAGVIRNGDTGISDTRLDRLIDAMRRLLRDPAEARRIGDAGRRMAAERFSIDRFVADWDAALRQVTA
;
A
#
# COMPACT_ATOMS: atom_id res chain seq x y z
N MET A 1 -25.24 -29.39 4.85
CA MET A 1 -24.37 -28.95 3.74
C MET A 1 -24.52 -27.43 3.65
N VAL A 2 -23.48 -26.68 4.01
CA VAL A 2 -23.47 -25.23 3.82
C VAL A 2 -23.39 -25.00 2.31
N ARG A 3 -24.34 -24.28 1.72
CA ARG A 3 -24.25 -23.86 0.32
C ARG A 3 -22.95 -23.10 0.15
N PRO A 4 -22.16 -23.34 -0.92
CA PRO A 4 -21.00 -22.52 -1.18
C PRO A 4 -21.44 -21.05 -1.24
N ALA A 5 -20.79 -20.19 -0.48
CA ALA A 5 -21.14 -18.79 -0.42
C ALA A 5 -20.96 -18.19 -1.84
N ARG A 6 -21.96 -17.48 -2.32
CA ARG A 6 -21.94 -16.82 -3.64
C ARG A 6 -20.77 -15.82 -3.72
N ASN A 7 -20.13 -15.72 -4.88
CA ASN A 7 -19.19 -14.64 -5.15
C ASN A 7 -19.94 -13.31 -5.18
N LEU A 8 -19.38 -12.31 -4.50
CA LEU A 8 -19.94 -10.96 -4.45
C LEU A 8 -19.47 -10.14 -5.66
N ARG A 9 -20.29 -9.20 -6.09
CA ARG A 9 -19.95 -8.17 -7.08
C ARG A 9 -19.65 -6.87 -6.35
N ILE A 10 -18.39 -6.41 -6.40
CA ILE A 10 -17.88 -5.27 -5.65
C ILE A 10 -17.57 -4.14 -6.62
N LEU A 11 -18.32 -3.04 -6.50
CA LEU A 11 -18.03 -1.81 -7.24
C LEU A 11 -16.93 -1.01 -6.54
N THR A 12 -15.94 -0.51 -7.28
CA THR A 12 -14.90 0.35 -6.73
C THR A 12 -14.26 1.25 -7.80
N TRP A 13 -13.46 2.20 -7.36
CA TRP A 13 -12.67 3.11 -8.20
C TRP A 13 -11.18 2.75 -8.12
N HIS A 14 -10.45 2.96 -9.21
CA HIS A 14 -9.01 2.72 -9.21
C HIS A 14 -8.28 3.90 -8.54
N VAL A 15 -7.80 3.71 -7.32
CA VAL A 15 -7.06 4.72 -6.56
C VAL A 15 -5.58 4.32 -6.37
N HIS A 16 -5.33 3.11 -5.88
CA HIS A 16 -4.01 2.56 -5.64
C HIS A 16 -3.85 1.21 -6.34
N GLY A 17 -3.20 1.21 -7.51
CA GLY A 17 -3.13 0.05 -8.39
C GLY A 17 -2.58 -1.21 -7.74
N ASN A 18 -1.44 -1.13 -7.05
CA ASN A 18 -0.86 -2.30 -6.37
C ASN A 18 -1.77 -2.86 -5.28
N TYR A 19 -2.42 -1.99 -4.50
CA TYR A 19 -3.36 -2.45 -3.49
C TYR A 19 -4.57 -3.17 -4.12
N LEU A 20 -5.16 -2.57 -5.16
CA LEU A 20 -6.28 -3.20 -5.89
C LEU A 20 -5.88 -4.51 -6.55
N TYR A 21 -4.65 -4.59 -7.06
CA TYR A 21 -4.13 -5.85 -7.59
C TYR A 21 -4.07 -6.93 -6.51
N TYR A 22 -3.57 -6.62 -5.32
CA TYR A 22 -3.58 -7.58 -4.20
C TYR A 22 -5.01 -7.90 -3.74
N LEU A 23 -5.91 -6.93 -3.69
CA LEU A 23 -7.31 -7.15 -3.38
C LEU A 23 -8.00 -8.07 -4.40
N SER A 24 -7.57 -8.05 -5.66
CA SER A 24 -8.16 -8.92 -6.70
C SER A 24 -7.90 -10.42 -6.50
N HIS A 25 -7.12 -10.81 -5.48
CA HIS A 25 -6.99 -12.23 -5.08
C HIS A 25 -8.20 -12.75 -4.28
N VAL A 26 -9.11 -11.87 -3.81
CA VAL A 26 -10.35 -12.33 -3.15
C VAL A 26 -11.23 -13.15 -4.12
N PRO A 27 -12.02 -14.14 -3.62
CA PRO A 27 -12.88 -14.97 -4.44
C PRO A 27 -14.17 -14.22 -4.84
N HIS A 28 -14.06 -12.97 -5.25
CA HIS A 28 -15.16 -12.07 -5.60
C HIS A 28 -14.85 -11.35 -6.89
N GLU A 29 -15.88 -10.75 -7.52
CA GLU A 29 -15.73 -9.94 -8.71
C GLU A 29 -15.50 -8.48 -8.33
N LEU A 30 -14.40 -7.87 -8.81
CA LEU A 30 -14.14 -6.45 -8.69
C LEU A 30 -14.57 -5.75 -9.98
N TRP A 31 -15.42 -4.74 -9.86
CA TRP A 31 -15.91 -3.93 -10.95
C TRP A 31 -15.36 -2.51 -10.83
N LEU A 32 -14.40 -2.17 -11.71
CA LEU A 32 -13.72 -0.88 -11.70
C LEU A 32 -14.45 0.11 -12.59
N VAL A 33 -14.79 1.28 -12.02
CA VAL A 33 -15.43 2.35 -12.78
C VAL A 33 -14.47 2.89 -13.85
N THR A 34 -14.98 3.06 -15.08
CA THR A 34 -14.19 3.56 -16.20
C THR A 34 -15.00 4.53 -17.06
N ASP A 35 -14.31 5.38 -17.82
CA ASP A 35 -14.85 6.18 -18.90
C ASP A 35 -14.02 6.05 -20.19
N ALA A 36 -14.50 6.60 -21.28
CA ALA A 36 -13.82 6.51 -22.57
C ALA A 36 -12.46 7.23 -22.59
N GLN A 37 -12.29 8.24 -21.73
CA GLN A 37 -11.07 9.04 -21.63
C GLN A 37 -10.08 8.47 -20.62
N ARG A 38 -10.46 7.44 -19.83
CA ARG A 38 -9.65 6.93 -18.72
C ARG A 38 -9.24 8.05 -17.76
N SER A 39 -10.19 8.90 -17.42
CA SER A 39 -9.95 10.05 -16.53
C SER A 39 -9.42 9.60 -15.17
N PRO A 40 -8.77 10.49 -14.39
CA PRO A 40 -8.13 10.11 -13.11
C PRO A 40 -9.04 9.39 -12.12
N HIS A 41 -10.35 9.66 -12.13
CA HIS A 41 -11.33 9.00 -11.26
C HIS A 41 -11.98 7.75 -11.91
N HIS A 42 -11.90 7.61 -13.23
CA HIS A 42 -12.54 6.53 -13.98
C HIS A 42 -11.53 5.78 -14.86
N SER A 43 -10.35 5.50 -14.31
CA SER A 43 -9.25 4.90 -15.09
C SER A 43 -9.39 3.38 -15.31
N GLY A 44 -10.33 2.73 -14.64
CA GLY A 44 -10.55 1.29 -14.79
C GLY A 44 -9.30 0.47 -14.47
N ARG A 45 -9.02 -0.58 -15.24
CA ARG A 45 -7.81 -1.39 -15.16
C ARG A 45 -6.61 -0.65 -15.77
N SER A 46 -6.05 0.31 -15.06
CA SER A 46 -4.89 1.08 -15.53
C SER A 46 -3.58 0.49 -15.01
N GLY A 47 -2.47 0.95 -15.62
CA GLY A 47 -1.11 0.48 -15.30
C GLY A 47 -0.73 -0.82 -16.00
N THR A 48 0.43 -1.37 -15.62
CA THR A 48 1.03 -2.58 -16.22
C THR A 48 0.80 -3.84 -15.37
N LEU A 49 -0.15 -3.80 -14.43
CA LEU A 49 -0.46 -4.93 -13.56
C LEU A 49 -1.15 -6.06 -14.34
N PRO A 50 -0.82 -7.32 -14.09
CA PRO A 50 -1.44 -8.48 -14.71
C PRO A 50 -2.77 -8.80 -14.01
N TRP A 51 -3.80 -7.98 -14.25
CA TRP A 51 -5.11 -8.10 -13.63
C TRP A 51 -5.71 -9.51 -13.76
N HIS A 52 -6.27 -10.01 -12.67
CA HIS A 52 -6.93 -11.29 -12.64
C HIS A 52 -8.26 -11.28 -13.43
N ALA A 53 -8.73 -12.46 -13.82
CA ALA A 53 -9.93 -12.62 -14.64
C ALA A 53 -11.23 -12.15 -13.94
N ASN A 54 -11.24 -12.08 -12.61
CA ASN A 54 -12.36 -11.57 -11.79
C ASN A 54 -12.38 -10.04 -11.68
N VAL A 55 -11.47 -9.32 -12.35
CA VAL A 55 -11.47 -7.86 -12.39
C VAL A 55 -12.13 -7.40 -13.70
N HIS A 56 -13.25 -6.75 -13.58
CA HIS A 56 -14.07 -6.24 -14.66
C HIS A 56 -14.04 -4.72 -14.72
N GLU A 57 -14.55 -4.16 -15.80
CA GLU A 57 -14.75 -2.72 -15.93
C GLU A 57 -16.23 -2.44 -16.16
N VAL A 58 -16.71 -1.34 -15.61
CA VAL A 58 -18.05 -0.83 -15.84
C VAL A 58 -17.98 0.63 -16.26
N PRO A 59 -18.56 1.01 -17.42
CA PRO A 59 -18.69 2.40 -17.83
C PRO A 59 -19.46 3.20 -16.78
N VAL A 60 -19.00 4.41 -16.47
CA VAL A 60 -19.59 5.26 -15.43
C VAL A 60 -21.06 5.56 -15.63
N ASP A 61 -21.52 5.67 -16.88
CA ASP A 61 -22.92 5.89 -17.26
C ASP A 61 -23.81 4.63 -17.08
N GLN A 62 -23.20 3.44 -16.95
CA GLN A 62 -23.90 2.16 -16.72
C GLN A 62 -23.96 1.76 -15.26
N VAL A 63 -23.14 2.36 -14.40
CA VAL A 63 -23.02 2.02 -12.95
C VAL A 63 -24.38 2.03 -12.26
N ARG A 64 -25.20 3.05 -12.51
CA ARG A 64 -26.50 3.24 -11.86
C ARG A 64 -27.50 2.09 -12.15
N ASN A 65 -27.35 1.44 -13.29
CA ASN A 65 -28.27 0.39 -13.78
C ASN A 65 -27.69 -1.02 -13.56
N ALA A 66 -26.49 -1.14 -13.04
CA ALA A 66 -25.86 -2.43 -12.75
C ALA A 66 -26.11 -2.86 -11.30
N ASP A 67 -26.14 -4.16 -11.05
CA ASP A 67 -26.30 -4.70 -9.71
C ASP A 67 -24.93 -4.96 -9.08
N PHE A 68 -24.73 -4.46 -7.86
CA PHE A 68 -23.54 -4.71 -7.03
C PHE A 68 -23.98 -5.11 -5.62
N ASP A 69 -23.24 -6.03 -5.01
CA ASP A 69 -23.50 -6.49 -3.65
C ASP A 69 -22.87 -5.54 -2.62
N VAL A 70 -21.72 -4.91 -2.96
CA VAL A 70 -20.97 -3.99 -2.10
C VAL A 70 -20.42 -2.83 -2.92
N VAL A 71 -20.44 -1.63 -2.36
CA VAL A 71 -19.69 -0.48 -2.89
C VAL A 71 -18.49 -0.24 -1.97
N LEU A 72 -17.27 -0.33 -2.54
CA LEU A 72 -16.00 -0.09 -1.87
C LEU A 72 -15.43 1.28 -2.28
N PHE A 73 -15.54 2.24 -1.38
CA PHE A 73 -14.94 3.56 -1.54
C PHE A 73 -13.48 3.56 -1.13
N GLN A 74 -12.61 4.29 -1.83
CA GLN A 74 -11.18 4.40 -1.55
C GLN A 74 -10.67 5.85 -1.63
N SER A 75 -11.54 6.81 -1.86
CA SER A 75 -11.17 8.22 -1.93
C SER A 75 -12.31 9.11 -1.45
N ARG A 76 -11.93 10.27 -0.93
CA ARG A 76 -12.87 11.30 -0.51
C ARG A 76 -13.79 11.74 -1.65
N THR A 77 -13.25 11.92 -2.87
CA THR A 77 -14.03 12.29 -4.05
C THR A 77 -15.10 11.25 -4.37
N ALA A 78 -14.76 9.95 -4.30
CA ALA A 78 -15.74 8.89 -4.55
C ALA A 78 -16.87 8.92 -3.51
N TRP A 79 -16.56 9.21 -2.25
CA TRP A 79 -17.53 9.31 -1.15
C TRP A 79 -18.36 10.59 -1.20
N GLU A 80 -17.73 11.77 -1.35
CA GLU A 80 -18.43 13.07 -1.23
C GLU A 80 -19.13 13.52 -2.52
N ASP A 81 -18.74 13.00 -3.69
CA ASP A 81 -19.19 13.51 -4.99
C ASP A 81 -19.67 12.40 -5.94
N GLU A 82 -18.81 11.45 -6.31
CA GLU A 82 -19.09 10.45 -7.34
C GLU A 82 -20.31 9.56 -7.04
N GLN A 83 -20.50 9.18 -5.76
CA GLN A 83 -21.64 8.36 -5.38
C GLN A 83 -22.99 9.04 -5.69
N TYR A 84 -23.10 10.33 -5.51
CA TYR A 84 -24.36 11.07 -5.76
C TYR A 84 -24.63 11.28 -7.25
N ARG A 85 -23.58 11.33 -8.03
CA ARG A 85 -23.70 11.50 -9.50
C ARG A 85 -24.02 10.18 -10.19
N HIS A 86 -23.40 9.08 -9.77
CA HIS A 86 -23.32 7.85 -10.55
C HIS A 86 -24.03 6.64 -9.92
N LEU A 87 -24.24 6.62 -8.60
CA LEU A 87 -24.97 5.52 -7.97
C LEU A 87 -26.48 5.76 -7.94
N SER A 88 -27.25 4.67 -7.99
CA SER A 88 -28.68 4.69 -7.65
C SER A 88 -28.89 4.86 -6.15
N LEU A 89 -30.08 5.26 -5.73
CA LEU A 89 -30.41 5.36 -4.30
C LEU A 89 -30.30 4.00 -3.58
N ALA A 90 -30.58 2.90 -4.28
CA ALA A 90 -30.41 1.56 -3.73
C ALA A 90 -28.94 1.23 -3.47
N GLN A 91 -28.05 1.57 -4.39
CA GLN A 91 -26.59 1.37 -4.23
C GLN A 91 -26.02 2.27 -3.14
N GLN A 92 -26.50 3.52 -3.00
CA GLN A 92 -26.08 4.45 -1.94
C GLN A 92 -26.51 4.00 -0.54
N ARG A 93 -27.55 3.17 -0.41
CA ARG A 93 -28.08 2.65 0.85
C ARG A 93 -27.74 1.17 1.10
N GLY A 94 -27.15 0.51 0.11
CA GLY A 94 -26.74 -0.88 0.20
C GLY A 94 -25.47 -1.07 1.06
N PRO A 95 -24.92 -2.29 1.10
CA PRO A 95 -23.68 -2.59 1.81
C PRO A 95 -22.52 -1.75 1.29
N ARG A 96 -21.82 -1.06 2.21
CA ARG A 96 -20.74 -0.13 1.86
C ARG A 96 -19.54 -0.33 2.78
N ILE A 97 -18.35 -0.20 2.18
CA ILE A 97 -17.07 -0.15 2.90
C ILE A 97 -16.32 1.10 2.45
N TYR A 98 -15.72 1.82 3.38
CA TYR A 98 -14.73 2.85 3.09
C TYR A 98 -13.34 2.35 3.47
N LEU A 99 -12.43 2.29 2.51
CA LEU A 99 -11.03 1.90 2.71
C LEU A 99 -10.16 3.15 2.78
N GLU A 100 -9.57 3.39 3.97
CA GLU A 100 -8.66 4.50 4.21
C GLU A 100 -7.20 4.03 4.11
N HIS A 101 -6.49 4.58 3.15
CA HIS A 101 -5.10 4.23 2.85
C HIS A 101 -4.07 5.04 3.65
N ASP A 102 -4.40 6.28 3.99
CA ASP A 102 -3.46 7.22 4.59
C ASP A 102 -3.84 7.59 6.04
N PRO A 103 -2.88 7.93 6.89
CA PRO A 103 -3.18 8.63 8.14
C PRO A 103 -3.65 10.07 7.85
N PRO A 104 -4.23 10.79 8.83
CA PRO A 104 -4.70 12.16 8.66
C PRO A 104 -3.65 13.06 8.03
N GLN A 105 -4.01 13.80 6.97
CA GLN A 105 -3.06 14.60 6.20
C GLN A 105 -3.02 16.08 6.62
N GLN A 106 -4.10 16.60 7.20
CA GLN A 106 -4.21 18.00 7.61
C GLN A 106 -3.57 18.20 8.98
N HIS A 107 -4.10 17.53 10.00
CA HIS A 107 -3.54 17.51 11.34
C HIS A 107 -3.38 16.07 11.81
N PRO A 108 -2.18 15.65 12.27
CA PRO A 108 -1.91 14.23 12.53
C PRO A 108 -2.78 13.59 13.62
N THR A 109 -3.25 14.38 14.60
CA THR A 109 -3.93 13.89 15.81
C THR A 109 -5.23 14.61 16.13
N ASP A 110 -5.70 15.50 15.23
CA ASP A 110 -6.90 16.31 15.44
C ASP A 110 -7.63 16.47 14.10
N THR A 111 -7.87 15.35 13.43
CA THR A 111 -8.63 15.31 12.18
C THR A 111 -9.73 14.27 12.29
N HIS A 112 -10.97 14.71 12.27
CA HIS A 112 -12.13 13.85 12.17
C HIS A 112 -12.24 13.28 10.74
N HIS A 113 -12.57 11.99 10.65
CA HIS A 113 -12.72 11.35 9.36
C HIS A 113 -13.97 11.86 8.64
N TRP A 114 -13.85 12.23 7.37
CA TRP A 114 -14.98 12.78 6.58
C TRP A 114 -16.11 11.79 6.34
N MET A 115 -15.84 10.50 6.37
CA MET A 115 -16.85 9.45 6.34
C MET A 115 -17.25 9.15 7.79
N ASP A 116 -18.43 9.63 8.18
CA ASP A 116 -19.02 9.45 9.52
C ASP A 116 -20.46 8.93 9.36
N ASP A 117 -20.58 7.73 8.76
CA ASP A 117 -21.84 7.03 8.57
C ASP A 117 -21.77 5.68 9.32
N PRO A 118 -22.56 5.47 10.39
CA PRO A 118 -22.50 4.26 11.20
C PRO A 118 -22.95 2.97 10.47
N GLU A 119 -23.55 3.10 9.30
CA GLU A 119 -23.92 1.97 8.43
C GLU A 119 -22.79 1.56 7.49
N VAL A 120 -21.67 2.26 7.48
CA VAL A 120 -20.50 1.99 6.62
C VAL A 120 -19.34 1.44 7.44
N LEU A 121 -18.77 0.32 7.03
CA LEU A 121 -17.56 -0.20 7.65
C LEU A 121 -16.34 0.60 7.17
N LEU A 122 -15.64 1.26 8.10
CA LEU A 122 -14.36 1.92 7.85
C LEU A 122 -13.22 0.93 8.03
N VAL A 123 -12.49 0.68 6.95
CA VAL A 123 -11.32 -0.21 6.96
C VAL A 123 -10.05 0.64 6.87
N HIS A 124 -9.18 0.53 7.88
CA HIS A 124 -7.82 1.09 7.83
C HIS A 124 -6.80 0.04 7.43
N VAL A 125 -5.80 0.44 6.66
CA VAL A 125 -4.74 -0.46 6.19
C VAL A 125 -3.65 -0.72 7.25
N THR A 126 -3.64 0.04 8.36
CA THR A 126 -2.72 -0.16 9.48
C THR A 126 -3.36 0.20 10.83
N PRO A 127 -2.90 -0.42 11.94
CA PRO A 127 -3.24 0.04 13.30
C PRO A 127 -2.90 1.50 13.55
N PHE A 128 -1.77 1.99 12.99
CA PHE A 128 -1.38 3.39 13.08
C PHE A 128 -2.43 4.33 12.48
N ASN A 129 -2.96 4.03 11.27
CA ASN A 129 -4.01 4.84 10.68
C ASN A 129 -5.25 4.90 11.57
N ALA A 130 -5.71 3.74 12.04
CA ALA A 130 -6.89 3.65 12.93
C ALA A 130 -6.71 4.44 14.24
N LEU A 131 -5.48 4.48 14.78
CA LEU A 131 -5.14 5.25 15.98
C LEU A 131 -5.15 6.76 15.74
N MET A 132 -4.71 7.20 14.56
CA MET A 132 -4.47 8.63 14.26
C MET A 132 -5.72 9.38 13.79
N TRP A 133 -6.66 8.68 13.16
CA TRP A 133 -7.94 9.26 12.79
C TRP A 133 -8.89 9.34 13.98
N ASP A 134 -9.59 10.47 14.14
CA ASP A 134 -10.84 10.50 14.89
C ASP A 134 -11.92 9.86 14.01
N ASN A 135 -12.22 8.61 14.30
CA ASN A 135 -13.15 7.79 13.51
C ASN A 135 -14.62 8.03 13.86
N GLY A 136 -14.94 8.96 14.79
CA GLY A 136 -16.31 9.22 15.19
C GLY A 136 -17.03 7.98 15.74
N HIS A 137 -18.21 7.69 15.20
CA HIS A 137 -19.07 6.58 15.65
C HIS A 137 -19.13 5.40 14.66
N VAL A 138 -18.32 5.41 13.62
CA VAL A 138 -18.36 4.38 12.59
C VAL A 138 -17.75 3.06 13.05
N PRO A 139 -18.23 1.91 12.58
CA PRO A 139 -17.58 0.63 12.84
C PRO A 139 -16.22 0.58 12.14
N VAL A 140 -15.15 0.32 12.88
CA VAL A 140 -13.78 0.30 12.39
C VAL A 140 -13.23 -1.12 12.35
N ARG A 141 -12.50 -1.43 11.28
CA ARG A 141 -11.67 -2.63 11.16
C ARG A 141 -10.29 -2.27 10.63
N VAL A 142 -9.26 -2.96 11.10
CA VAL A 142 -7.94 -2.91 10.50
C VAL A 142 -7.74 -4.16 9.65
N ILE A 143 -7.39 -3.98 8.37
CA ILE A 143 -6.97 -5.05 7.48
C ILE A 143 -5.58 -4.67 6.96
N GLU A 144 -4.55 -5.24 7.58
CA GLU A 144 -3.17 -4.98 7.17
C GLU A 144 -2.92 -5.46 5.74
N HIS A 145 -1.96 -4.84 5.06
CA HIS A 145 -1.58 -5.21 3.70
C HIS A 145 -1.31 -6.71 3.55
N GLY A 146 -1.64 -7.24 2.39
CA GLY A 146 -1.16 -8.54 1.92
C GLY A 146 -0.37 -8.34 0.64
N VAL A 147 0.78 -9.02 0.54
CA VAL A 147 1.67 -8.90 -0.61
C VAL A 147 1.98 -10.27 -1.19
N ARG A 148 1.93 -10.35 -2.50
CA ARG A 148 2.46 -11.45 -3.29
C ARG A 148 3.34 -10.87 -4.37
N LEU A 149 4.61 -11.22 -4.36
CA LEU A 149 5.53 -10.75 -5.40
C LEU A 149 5.08 -11.27 -6.78
N LEU A 150 5.12 -10.42 -7.79
CA LEU A 150 4.81 -10.77 -9.18
C LEU A 150 5.83 -11.78 -9.76
N ARG A 151 7.04 -11.81 -9.20
CA ARG A 151 8.08 -12.78 -9.50
C ARG A 151 8.69 -13.30 -8.21
N GLU A 152 8.99 -14.60 -8.18
CA GLU A 152 9.76 -15.20 -7.10
C GLU A 152 11.23 -14.83 -7.24
N VAL A 153 11.63 -13.82 -6.50
CA VAL A 153 12.99 -13.30 -6.48
C VAL A 153 13.56 -13.43 -5.08
N ARG A 154 14.87 -13.67 -5.01
CA ARG A 154 15.62 -13.76 -3.76
C ARG A 154 16.72 -12.71 -3.75
N TRP A 155 16.85 -12.04 -2.62
CA TRP A 155 17.92 -11.08 -2.42
C TRP A 155 19.31 -11.72 -2.59
N HIS A 156 20.17 -11.05 -3.35
CA HIS A 156 21.58 -11.38 -3.53
C HIS A 156 22.50 -10.20 -3.17
N GLY A 157 22.03 -8.96 -3.30
CA GLY A 157 22.69 -7.76 -2.81
C GLY A 157 24.04 -7.42 -3.50
N ASP A 158 24.21 -7.78 -4.77
CA ASP A 158 25.49 -7.62 -5.49
C ASP A 158 25.85 -6.13 -5.74
N LEU A 159 24.83 -5.27 -5.85
CA LEU A 159 25.05 -3.84 -5.99
C LEU A 159 25.34 -3.23 -4.61
N GLN A 160 26.58 -2.75 -4.42
CA GLN A 160 27.03 -2.11 -3.17
C GLN A 160 26.42 -0.70 -3.01
N ARG A 161 25.09 -0.62 -3.03
CA ARG A 161 24.32 0.60 -2.87
C ARG A 161 22.92 0.31 -2.34
N GLY A 162 22.27 1.30 -1.75
CA GLY A 162 20.89 1.19 -1.29
C GLY A 162 19.89 1.54 -2.38
N LEU A 163 18.69 0.94 -2.32
CA LEU A 163 17.54 1.30 -3.14
C LEU A 163 16.54 2.13 -2.32
N VAL A 164 16.05 3.22 -2.90
CA VAL A 164 14.92 4.02 -2.40
C VAL A 164 13.83 3.99 -3.46
N ALA A 165 12.63 3.54 -3.10
CA ALA A 165 11.48 3.50 -4.02
C ALA A 165 10.35 4.38 -3.47
N VAL A 166 10.24 5.61 -3.98
CA VAL A 166 9.26 6.60 -3.50
C VAL A 166 8.72 7.43 -4.66
N ASN A 167 7.40 7.39 -4.89
CA ASN A 167 6.75 8.19 -5.89
C ASN A 167 6.61 9.66 -5.45
N ASN A 168 6.90 10.59 -6.37
CA ASN A 168 6.73 12.04 -6.17
C ASN A 168 7.44 12.56 -4.90
N ILE A 169 8.61 12.04 -4.57
CA ILE A 169 9.36 12.37 -3.35
C ILE A 169 9.62 13.88 -3.25
N ASP A 170 9.95 14.54 -4.35
CA ASP A 170 10.19 15.99 -4.38
C ASP A 170 8.93 16.79 -4.10
N ARG A 171 7.84 16.50 -4.82
CA ARG A 171 6.55 17.20 -4.66
C ARG A 171 5.97 17.06 -3.26
N ARG A 172 6.13 15.90 -2.63
CA ARG A 172 5.62 15.59 -1.28
C ARG A 172 6.63 15.96 -0.18
N GLY A 173 7.84 16.41 -0.56
CA GLY A 173 8.82 17.08 0.27
C GLY A 173 9.23 16.35 1.55
N ARG A 174 9.25 17.10 2.65
CA ARG A 174 9.70 16.57 3.96
C ARG A 174 8.87 15.39 4.47
N ARG A 175 7.59 15.32 4.14
CA ARG A 175 6.72 14.21 4.54
C ARG A 175 7.26 12.88 4.03
N LEU A 176 7.64 12.80 2.75
CA LEU A 176 8.21 11.61 2.14
C LEU A 176 9.75 11.54 2.23
N GLY A 177 10.38 12.47 2.96
CA GLY A 177 11.79 12.39 3.30
C GLY A 177 12.74 12.84 2.19
N ALA A 178 12.35 13.74 1.28
CA ALA A 178 13.21 14.26 0.23
C ALA A 178 14.53 14.86 0.76
N ASP A 179 14.46 15.58 1.87
CA ASP A 179 15.64 16.15 2.56
C ASP A 179 16.52 15.07 3.17
N ILE A 180 15.94 14.03 3.76
CA ILE A 180 16.68 12.87 4.31
C ILE A 180 17.37 12.11 3.18
N TYR A 181 16.65 11.82 2.10
CA TYR A 181 17.24 11.16 0.93
C TYR A 181 18.47 11.93 0.43
N ARG A 182 18.36 13.27 0.23
CA ARG A 182 19.46 14.10 -0.25
C ARG A 182 20.65 14.09 0.74
N ALA A 183 20.40 14.20 2.04
CA ALA A 183 21.44 14.17 3.07
C ALA A 183 22.19 12.84 3.14
N VAL A 184 21.49 11.71 2.94
CA VAL A 184 22.10 10.38 2.91
C VAL A 184 22.82 10.14 1.59
N ALA A 185 22.25 10.55 0.45
CA ALA A 185 22.85 10.39 -0.86
C ALA A 185 24.19 11.14 -1.04
N GLN A 186 24.41 12.19 -0.26
CA GLN A 186 25.73 12.88 -0.21
C GLN A 186 26.82 12.05 0.49
N GLN A 187 26.46 11.03 1.25
CA GLN A 187 27.37 10.26 2.09
C GLN A 187 27.49 8.79 1.68
N LEU A 188 26.49 8.27 1.00
CA LEU A 188 26.36 6.86 0.65
C LEU A 188 25.77 6.69 -0.77
N PRO A 189 26.18 5.64 -1.49
CA PRO A 189 25.61 5.35 -2.80
C PRO A 189 24.16 4.88 -2.66
N LEU A 190 23.23 5.65 -3.23
CA LEU A 190 21.81 5.31 -3.29
C LEU A 190 21.33 5.33 -4.74
N THR A 191 20.39 4.46 -5.06
CA THR A 191 19.54 4.52 -6.25
C THR A 191 18.16 4.97 -5.83
N LEU A 192 17.61 5.98 -6.44
CA LEU A 192 16.23 6.42 -6.24
C LEU A 192 15.39 6.05 -7.46
N VAL A 193 14.26 5.38 -7.22
CA VAL A 193 13.27 5.06 -8.26
C VAL A 193 11.88 5.52 -7.83
N GLY A 194 10.98 5.64 -8.80
CA GLY A 194 9.59 6.03 -8.59
C GLY A 194 9.17 7.18 -9.49
N LEU A 195 7.88 7.36 -9.65
CA LEU A 195 7.31 8.42 -10.47
C LEU A 195 7.80 9.80 -9.99
N GLY A 196 8.38 10.59 -10.90
CA GLY A 196 8.90 11.94 -10.61
C GLY A 196 10.18 11.97 -9.78
N SER A 197 10.88 10.83 -9.59
CA SER A 197 12.15 10.74 -8.86
C SER A 197 13.30 11.46 -9.60
N GLU A 198 13.21 11.63 -10.91
CA GLU A 198 14.20 12.28 -11.78
C GLU A 198 14.53 13.70 -11.31
N ARG A 199 13.58 14.39 -10.70
CA ARG A 199 13.78 15.73 -10.11
C ARG A 199 14.74 15.74 -8.92
N CYS A 200 14.99 14.57 -8.35
CA CYS A 200 15.94 14.36 -7.25
C CYS A 200 17.16 13.55 -7.71
N GLY A 201 17.41 13.42 -9.03
CA GLY A 201 18.49 12.62 -9.59
C GLY A 201 18.22 11.11 -9.59
N GLY A 202 16.95 10.71 -9.51
CA GLY A 202 16.51 9.31 -9.59
C GLY A 202 16.34 8.83 -11.04
N GLU A 203 16.11 7.52 -11.18
CA GLU A 203 16.03 6.83 -12.49
C GLU A 203 14.60 6.84 -13.09
N GLY A 204 13.62 7.42 -12.38
CA GLY A 204 12.24 7.41 -12.83
C GLY A 204 11.44 6.18 -12.36
N PRO A 205 10.26 5.97 -12.93
CA PRO A 205 9.39 4.86 -12.56
C PRO A 205 9.98 3.52 -13.02
N VAL A 206 9.81 2.50 -12.19
CA VAL A 206 10.15 1.10 -12.49
C VAL A 206 8.85 0.31 -12.59
N ALA A 207 8.73 -0.54 -13.60
CA ALA A 207 7.57 -1.41 -13.76
C ALA A 207 7.43 -2.36 -12.55
N ASN A 208 6.19 -2.63 -12.13
CA ASN A 208 5.92 -3.41 -10.94
C ASN A 208 6.54 -4.81 -10.96
N ASP A 209 6.62 -5.44 -12.14
CA ASP A 209 7.24 -6.75 -12.32
C ASP A 209 8.78 -6.72 -12.31
N GLN A 210 9.39 -5.56 -12.45
CA GLN A 210 10.85 -5.36 -12.42
C GLN A 210 11.34 -4.88 -11.04
N LEU A 211 10.47 -4.31 -10.22
CA LEU A 211 10.84 -3.75 -8.92
C LEU A 211 11.41 -4.80 -7.96
N PRO A 212 10.89 -6.04 -7.87
CA PRO A 212 11.48 -7.09 -7.03
C PRO A 212 12.93 -7.42 -7.39
N GLU A 213 13.29 -7.46 -8.69
CA GLU A 213 14.67 -7.69 -9.14
C GLU A 213 15.59 -6.53 -8.74
N ARG A 214 15.08 -5.29 -8.84
CA ARG A 214 15.83 -4.13 -8.36
C ARG A 214 16.08 -4.21 -6.85
N MET A 215 15.06 -4.59 -6.07
CA MET A 215 15.20 -4.80 -4.63
C MET A 215 16.20 -5.91 -4.30
N ALA A 216 16.17 -7.01 -5.05
CA ALA A 216 17.06 -8.15 -4.86
C ALA A 216 18.53 -7.81 -5.11
N ALA A 217 18.80 -7.00 -6.11
CA ALA A 217 20.16 -6.64 -6.53
C ALA A 217 20.85 -5.65 -5.57
N HIS A 218 20.10 -4.76 -4.92
CA HIS A 218 20.65 -3.73 -4.04
C HIS A 218 21.00 -4.28 -2.66
N ARG A 219 22.08 -3.76 -2.06
CA ARG A 219 22.59 -4.22 -0.76
C ARG A 219 21.58 -4.04 0.37
N PHE A 220 20.75 -2.98 0.35
CA PHE A 220 19.67 -2.73 1.28
C PHE A 220 18.57 -1.88 0.63
N PHE A 221 17.39 -1.90 1.23
CA PHE A 221 16.30 -0.99 0.91
C PHE A 221 16.23 0.11 1.96
N PHE A 222 16.21 1.39 1.55
CA PHE A 222 16.11 2.53 2.46
C PHE A 222 14.77 3.25 2.32
N ASN A 223 14.03 3.36 3.41
CA ASN A 223 12.79 4.13 3.47
C ASN A 223 12.96 5.43 4.28
N PRO A 224 13.06 6.61 3.61
CA PRO A 224 13.25 7.90 4.28
C PRO A 224 11.95 8.55 4.75
N ILE A 225 10.79 7.89 4.62
CA ILE A 225 9.47 8.49 4.80
C ILE A 225 9.21 8.78 6.28
N ARG A 226 8.82 10.03 6.59
CA ARG A 226 8.45 10.45 7.96
C ARG A 226 7.03 10.14 8.34
N TYR A 227 6.10 10.32 7.39
CA TYR A 227 4.68 10.24 7.70
C TYR A 227 3.88 9.66 6.53
N THR A 228 3.41 8.46 6.71
CA THR A 228 2.50 7.70 5.83
C THR A 228 1.94 6.52 6.64
N SER A 229 1.11 5.69 6.05
CA SER A 229 0.76 4.38 6.61
C SER A 229 1.96 3.41 6.56
N LEU A 230 1.81 2.26 5.96
CA LEU A 230 2.90 1.34 5.65
C LEU A 230 3.00 1.19 4.13
N GLY A 231 4.11 1.62 3.55
CA GLY A 231 4.31 1.54 2.10
C GLY A 231 4.47 0.10 1.62
N LEU A 232 3.73 -0.30 0.59
CA LEU A 232 3.84 -1.63 -0.03
C LEU A 232 5.28 -1.98 -0.44
N ALA A 233 6.04 -1.01 -0.96
CA ALA A 233 7.43 -1.21 -1.35
C ALA A 233 8.33 -1.69 -0.20
N VAL A 234 8.04 -1.30 1.06
CA VAL A 234 8.76 -1.81 2.24
C VAL A 234 8.48 -3.30 2.43
N ILE A 235 7.19 -3.69 2.36
CA ILE A 235 6.80 -5.09 2.52
C ILE A 235 7.36 -5.93 1.36
N GLU A 236 7.29 -5.44 0.13
CA GLU A 236 7.85 -6.08 -1.06
C GLU A 236 9.38 -6.30 -0.91
N ALA A 237 10.10 -5.29 -0.42
CA ALA A 237 11.54 -5.42 -0.13
C ALA A 237 11.82 -6.49 0.93
N MET A 238 11.02 -6.53 2.01
CA MET A 238 11.11 -7.58 3.02
C MET A 238 10.79 -8.95 2.43
N MET A 239 9.76 -9.08 1.60
CA MET A 239 9.39 -10.34 0.93
C MET A 239 10.50 -10.87 0.01
N VAL A 240 11.23 -10.00 -0.67
CA VAL A 240 12.41 -10.34 -1.46
C VAL A 240 13.56 -10.83 -0.56
N GLY A 241 13.63 -10.34 0.67
CA GLY A 241 14.71 -10.59 1.62
C GLY A 241 15.78 -9.50 1.62
N ALA A 242 15.48 -8.33 1.07
CA ALA A 242 16.35 -7.16 1.19
C ALA A 242 16.30 -6.62 2.62
N PRO A 243 17.44 -6.36 3.27
CA PRO A 243 17.42 -5.73 4.59
C PRO A 243 16.88 -4.30 4.48
N VAL A 244 15.84 -4.01 5.25
CA VAL A 244 15.19 -2.70 5.29
C VAL A 244 15.84 -1.80 6.33
N VAL A 245 16.18 -0.58 5.92
CA VAL A 245 16.60 0.51 6.82
C VAL A 245 15.55 1.62 6.73
N ALA A 246 15.01 2.06 7.84
CA ALA A 246 13.88 3.01 7.84
C ALA A 246 13.92 3.95 9.05
N LEU A 247 13.20 5.07 8.93
CA LEU A 247 12.87 5.87 10.11
C LEU A 247 11.95 5.08 11.05
N ALA A 248 12.21 5.13 12.35
CA ALA A 248 11.31 4.58 13.38
C ALA A 248 10.12 5.53 13.57
N SER A 249 9.25 5.61 12.57
CA SER A 249 8.08 6.48 12.55
C SER A 249 6.85 5.71 12.06
N THR A 250 5.67 6.19 12.42
CA THR A 250 4.38 5.63 12.01
C THR A 250 4.29 4.12 12.26
N GLU A 251 3.68 3.36 11.36
CA GLU A 251 3.55 1.90 11.48
C GLU A 251 4.90 1.16 11.54
N LEU A 252 5.96 1.71 10.90
CA LEU A 252 7.27 1.07 10.85
C LEU A 252 7.90 0.83 12.23
N ALA A 253 7.57 1.66 13.22
CA ALA A 253 8.02 1.46 14.61
C ALA A 253 7.50 0.15 15.22
N GLY A 254 6.32 -0.32 14.77
CA GLY A 254 5.72 -1.58 15.21
C GLY A 254 6.04 -2.78 14.31
N VAL A 255 6.48 -2.54 13.07
CA VAL A 255 6.78 -3.58 12.09
C VAL A 255 8.22 -4.07 12.21
N ILE A 256 9.17 -3.16 12.33
CA ILE A 256 10.60 -3.50 12.34
C ILE A 256 11.09 -3.75 13.77
N ARG A 257 11.51 -4.99 14.06
CA ARG A 257 12.32 -5.28 15.24
C ARG A 257 13.76 -4.90 14.94
N ASN A 258 14.20 -3.77 15.54
CA ASN A 258 15.48 -3.14 15.22
C ASN A 258 16.67 -4.10 15.44
N GLY A 259 17.52 -4.24 14.41
CA GLY A 259 18.68 -5.13 14.39
C GLY A 259 18.37 -6.62 14.16
N ASP A 260 17.07 -7.00 14.11
CA ASP A 260 16.61 -8.35 13.83
C ASP A 260 15.93 -8.43 12.44
N THR A 261 14.72 -7.90 12.29
CA THR A 261 13.95 -7.99 11.03
C THR A 261 14.15 -6.81 10.08
N GLY A 262 14.96 -5.85 10.47
CA GLY A 262 15.32 -4.63 9.78
C GLY A 262 16.09 -3.71 10.72
N ILE A 263 16.35 -2.49 10.26
CA ILE A 263 17.01 -1.45 11.06
C ILE A 263 16.10 -0.23 11.06
N SER A 264 15.74 0.25 12.27
CA SER A 264 14.95 1.47 12.41
C SER A 264 15.46 2.34 13.57
N ASP A 265 15.57 3.64 13.33
CA ASP A 265 15.94 4.62 14.35
C ASP A 265 15.34 5.98 13.96
N THR A 266 15.14 6.86 14.92
CA THR A 266 14.81 8.28 14.68
C THR A 266 16.04 9.13 14.42
N ARG A 267 17.22 8.63 14.74
CA ARG A 267 18.53 9.28 14.59
C ARG A 267 19.16 8.94 13.25
N LEU A 268 19.26 9.94 12.38
CA LEU A 268 19.78 9.75 11.03
C LEU A 268 21.24 9.31 11.00
N ASP A 269 22.08 9.79 11.92
CA ASP A 269 23.47 9.36 12.07
C ASP A 269 23.58 7.84 12.29
N ARG A 270 22.73 7.27 13.16
CA ARG A 270 22.69 5.83 13.42
C ARG A 270 22.25 5.03 12.20
N LEU A 271 21.25 5.53 11.44
CA LEU A 271 20.82 4.89 10.20
C LEU A 271 21.94 4.91 9.15
N ILE A 272 22.68 6.02 9.02
CA ILE A 272 23.82 6.13 8.11
C ILE A 272 24.91 5.13 8.49
N ASP A 273 25.24 5.00 9.78
CA ASP A 273 26.23 4.03 10.25
C ASP A 273 25.78 2.59 10.02
N ALA A 274 24.48 2.29 10.21
CA ALA A 274 23.92 1.00 9.89
C ALA A 274 24.02 0.69 8.40
N MET A 275 23.67 1.63 7.53
CA MET A 275 23.81 1.47 6.07
C MET A 275 25.27 1.25 5.65
N ARG A 276 26.23 1.94 6.27
CA ARG A 276 27.68 1.71 6.06
C ARG A 276 28.10 0.29 6.46
N ARG A 277 27.56 -0.24 7.57
CA ARG A 277 27.83 -1.64 7.98
C ARG A 277 27.28 -2.62 6.96
N LEU A 278 26.01 -2.47 6.54
CA LEU A 278 25.40 -3.34 5.55
C LEU A 278 26.16 -3.34 4.20
N LEU A 279 26.70 -2.18 3.78
CA LEU A 279 27.54 -2.12 2.58
C LEU A 279 28.82 -2.94 2.72
N ARG A 280 29.45 -2.97 3.91
CA ARG A 280 30.71 -3.67 4.17
C ARG A 280 30.53 -5.14 4.54
N ASP A 281 29.39 -5.49 5.17
CA ASP A 281 29.10 -6.83 5.67
C ASP A 281 27.87 -7.43 5.01
N PRO A 282 28.05 -8.16 3.89
CA PRO A 282 26.94 -8.86 3.23
C PRO A 282 26.34 -10.00 4.06
N ALA A 283 27.07 -10.55 5.04
CA ALA A 283 26.54 -11.60 5.91
C ALA A 283 25.55 -11.01 6.94
N GLU A 284 25.87 -9.85 7.54
CA GLU A 284 24.90 -9.12 8.37
C GLU A 284 23.67 -8.71 7.56
N ALA A 285 23.85 -8.19 6.34
CA ALA A 285 22.77 -7.83 5.46
C ALA A 285 21.83 -9.02 5.17
N ARG A 286 22.39 -10.18 4.83
CA ARG A 286 21.63 -11.43 4.59
C ARG A 286 20.87 -11.86 5.84
N ARG A 287 21.50 -11.88 6.99
CA ARG A 287 20.87 -12.31 8.25
C ARG A 287 19.63 -11.48 8.57
N ILE A 288 19.74 -10.14 8.45
CA ILE A 288 18.64 -9.20 8.71
C ILE A 288 17.55 -9.34 7.65
N GLY A 289 17.93 -9.43 6.38
CA GLY A 289 17.00 -9.60 5.27
C GLY A 289 16.19 -10.89 5.36
N ASP A 290 16.85 -12.03 5.68
CA ASP A 290 16.17 -13.32 5.86
C ASP A 290 15.20 -13.31 7.05
N ALA A 291 15.55 -12.64 8.16
CA ALA A 291 14.66 -12.49 9.30
C ALA A 291 13.45 -11.58 8.95
N GLY A 292 13.70 -10.46 8.27
CA GLY A 292 12.65 -9.59 7.75
C GLY A 292 11.69 -10.31 6.81
N ARG A 293 12.23 -11.14 5.93
CA ARG A 293 11.44 -11.94 5.00
C ARG A 293 10.51 -12.93 5.70
N ARG A 294 11.01 -13.68 6.68
CA ARG A 294 10.18 -14.63 7.46
C ARG A 294 9.03 -13.90 8.13
N MET A 295 9.30 -12.78 8.80
CA MET A 295 8.29 -11.97 9.45
C MET A 295 7.26 -11.42 8.44
N ALA A 296 7.71 -10.90 7.30
CA ALA A 296 6.81 -10.37 6.29
C ALA A 296 5.92 -11.45 5.66
N ALA A 297 6.48 -12.63 5.38
CA ALA A 297 5.75 -13.77 4.84
C ALA A 297 4.67 -14.30 5.80
N GLU A 298 4.87 -14.15 7.11
CA GLU A 298 3.89 -14.51 8.14
C GLU A 298 2.82 -13.41 8.29
N ARG A 299 3.23 -12.16 8.57
CA ARG A 299 2.32 -11.05 8.91
C ARG A 299 1.57 -10.51 7.69
N PHE A 300 2.25 -10.41 6.54
CA PHE A 300 1.72 -9.77 5.33
C PHE A 300 1.45 -10.77 4.20
N SER A 301 1.12 -12.03 4.53
CA SER A 301 0.76 -13.03 3.53
C SER A 301 -0.50 -12.63 2.77
N ILE A 302 -0.52 -12.93 1.47
CA ILE A 302 -1.70 -12.68 0.63
C ILE A 302 -2.91 -13.51 1.10
N ASP A 303 -2.69 -14.74 1.59
CA ASP A 303 -3.77 -15.62 2.03
C ASP A 303 -4.49 -15.07 3.26
N ARG A 304 -3.75 -14.53 4.26
CA ARG A 304 -4.36 -13.83 5.40
C ARG A 304 -5.16 -12.61 4.94
N PHE A 305 -4.57 -11.79 4.07
CA PHE A 305 -5.22 -10.59 3.55
C PHE A 305 -6.53 -10.90 2.82
N VAL A 306 -6.53 -11.93 2.00
CA VAL A 306 -7.73 -12.42 1.29
C VAL A 306 -8.79 -12.89 2.27
N ALA A 307 -8.40 -13.66 3.32
CA ALA A 307 -9.34 -14.12 4.34
C ALA A 307 -9.95 -12.97 5.14
N ASP A 308 -9.14 -11.97 5.51
CA ASP A 308 -9.62 -10.79 6.26
C ASP A 308 -10.60 -9.96 5.43
N TRP A 309 -10.32 -9.77 4.12
CA TRP A 309 -11.21 -9.07 3.21
C TRP A 309 -12.49 -9.86 2.91
N ASP A 310 -12.40 -11.17 2.67
CA ASP A 310 -13.60 -12.01 2.49
C ASP A 310 -14.53 -11.92 3.71
N ALA A 311 -13.96 -11.97 4.91
CA ALA A 311 -14.71 -11.82 6.15
C ALA A 311 -15.37 -10.43 6.29
N ALA A 312 -14.67 -9.34 5.92
CA ALA A 312 -15.23 -7.99 5.98
C ALA A 312 -16.36 -7.80 4.94
N LEU A 313 -16.18 -8.27 3.72
CA LEU A 313 -17.17 -8.19 2.66
C LEU A 313 -18.43 -8.97 3.00
N ARG A 314 -18.30 -10.18 3.55
CA ARG A 314 -19.45 -10.98 3.98
C ARG A 314 -20.16 -10.37 5.19
N GLN A 315 -19.44 -9.75 6.13
CA GLN A 315 -20.03 -9.08 7.27
C GLN A 315 -20.99 -7.97 6.85
N VAL A 316 -20.63 -7.14 5.87
CA VAL A 316 -21.48 -6.01 5.44
C VAL A 316 -22.65 -6.45 4.55
N THR A 317 -22.62 -7.69 4.03
CA THR A 317 -23.68 -8.26 3.17
C THR A 317 -24.60 -9.25 3.92
N ALA A 318 -24.33 -9.52 5.20
CA ALA A 318 -25.16 -10.39 6.04
C ALA A 318 -26.40 -9.65 6.54
#